data_1d52914b21ad97aadbd6e0664b9490a4
#
_entry.id   1d52914b21ad97aadbd6e0664b9490a4
#
_cell.length_a   1.000
_cell.length_b   1.000
_cell.length_c   1.000
_cell.angle_alpha   90.00
_cell.angle_beta   90.00
_cell.angle_gamma   90.00
#
_symmetry.space_group_name_H-M   'P 1'
#
loop_
_entity.id
_entity.type
_entity.pdbx_description
1 polymer ?
#
loop_
_entity_poly.entity_id
_entity_poly.type
_entity_poly.pdbx_seq_one_letter_code
_entity_poly.pdbx_strand_id
1 'polypeptide(L)'
;MAIDLNRAYQLNPSAARRPEPVGALVYHFGNRRLSFLKTRQLVTVVRLLASHDSAAGALDAAGVPAGQWPRYAAALAALADSEVIDAR
;
A
#
# COMPACT_ATOMS: atom_id res chain seq x y z
N MET A 1 9.18 -3.61 -10.09
CA MET A 1 8.31 -2.63 -10.78
C MET A 1 8.31 -1.33 -9.99
N ALA A 2 8.40 -0.20 -10.68
CA ALA A 2 8.31 1.09 -10.02
C ALA A 2 6.84 1.48 -9.81
N ILE A 3 6.56 2.18 -8.71
CA ILE A 3 5.24 2.74 -8.47
C ILE A 3 5.18 4.13 -9.08
N ASP A 4 4.05 4.47 -9.69
CA ASP A 4 3.82 5.83 -10.19
C ASP A 4 3.04 6.60 -9.13
N LEU A 5 3.71 7.57 -8.48
CA LEU A 5 3.09 8.35 -7.42
C LEU A 5 1.94 9.23 -7.90
N ASN A 6 1.86 9.50 -9.19
CA ASN A 6 0.77 10.29 -9.77
C ASN A 6 -0.44 9.43 -10.17
N ARG A 7 -0.34 8.13 -10.02
CA ARG A 7 -1.39 7.19 -10.42
C ARG A 7 -2.25 6.78 -9.22
N ALA A 8 -3.51 6.46 -9.48
CA ALA A 8 -4.40 5.92 -8.46
C ALA A 8 -4.20 4.42 -8.31
N TYR A 9 -4.24 3.95 -7.07
CA TYR A 9 -4.13 2.53 -6.73
C TYR A 9 -5.23 2.14 -5.74
N GLN A 10 -5.39 0.85 -5.53
CA GLN A 10 -6.33 0.31 -4.56
C GLN A 10 -5.86 -1.04 -4.07
N LEU A 11 -6.36 -1.47 -2.93
CA LEU A 11 -6.14 -2.83 -2.45
C LEU A 11 -6.82 -3.81 -3.41
N ASN A 12 -6.09 -4.87 -3.80
CA ASN A 12 -6.65 -5.88 -4.69
C ASN A 12 -7.86 -6.54 -4.03
N PRO A 13 -8.98 -6.74 -4.76
CA PRO A 13 -10.17 -7.37 -4.17
C PRO A 13 -9.95 -8.79 -3.63
N SER A 14 -8.92 -9.49 -4.12
CA SER A 14 -8.55 -10.82 -3.63
C SER A 14 -7.60 -10.78 -2.45
N ALA A 15 -7.24 -9.59 -1.96
CA ALA A 15 -6.36 -9.43 -0.80
C ALA A 15 -7.19 -9.12 0.44
N ALA A 16 -6.91 -9.82 1.54
CA ALA A 16 -7.55 -9.57 2.81
C ALA A 16 -6.51 -9.09 3.83
N ARG A 17 -6.85 -8.02 4.55
CA ARG A 17 -5.98 -7.42 5.54
C ARG A 17 -6.37 -7.87 6.94
N ARG A 18 -5.39 -8.31 7.69
CA ARG A 18 -5.57 -8.69 9.09
C ARG A 18 -4.75 -7.76 9.98
N PRO A 19 -5.37 -7.00 10.89
CA PRO A 19 -4.64 -6.10 11.78
C PRO A 19 -3.69 -6.86 12.71
N GLU A 20 -2.52 -6.27 12.93
CA GLU A 20 -1.53 -6.72 13.90
C GLU A 20 -1.14 -5.54 14.79
N PRO A 21 -0.50 -5.76 15.95
CA PRO A 21 -0.22 -4.67 16.89
C PRO A 21 0.58 -3.51 16.30
N VAL A 22 1.52 -3.77 15.38
CA VAL A 22 2.37 -2.73 14.78
C VAL A 22 2.15 -2.54 13.29
N GLY A 23 1.22 -3.28 12.68
CA GLY A 23 1.01 -3.19 11.24
C GLY A 23 -0.16 -4.04 10.80
N ALA A 24 0.02 -4.78 9.72
CA ALA A 24 -1.00 -5.71 9.23
C ALA A 24 -0.38 -6.83 8.40
N LEU A 25 -1.02 -7.98 8.42
CA LEU A 25 -0.76 -9.03 7.44
C LEU A 25 -1.78 -8.91 6.32
N VAL A 26 -1.32 -9.10 5.08
CA VAL A 26 -2.21 -9.11 3.92
C VAL A 26 -2.04 -10.43 3.19
N TYR A 27 -3.12 -11.17 3.04
CA TYR A 27 -3.13 -12.44 2.34
C TYR A 27 -3.85 -12.27 1.01
N HIS A 28 -3.22 -12.70 -0.08
CA HIS A 28 -3.81 -12.69 -1.41
C HIS A 28 -4.36 -14.08 -1.73
N PHE A 29 -5.67 -14.20 -1.86
CA PHE A 29 -6.31 -15.49 -2.07
C PHE A 29 -6.02 -16.07 -3.46
N GLY A 30 -5.74 -15.23 -4.44
CA GLY A 30 -5.45 -15.68 -5.80
C GLY A 30 -4.07 -16.31 -5.94
N ASN A 31 -3.02 -15.61 -5.51
CA ASN A 31 -1.64 -16.09 -5.63
C ASN A 31 -1.10 -16.72 -4.35
N ARG A 32 -1.88 -16.71 -3.26
CA ARG A 32 -1.55 -17.29 -1.96
C ARG A 32 -0.32 -16.66 -1.30
N ARG A 33 0.04 -15.44 -1.68
CA ARG A 33 1.15 -14.73 -1.06
C ARG A 33 0.70 -14.05 0.22
N LEU A 34 1.61 -14.02 1.19
CA LEU A 34 1.44 -13.31 2.44
C LEU A 34 2.41 -12.15 2.47
N SER A 35 1.90 -10.95 2.70
CA SER A 35 2.71 -9.74 2.79
C SER A 35 2.51 -9.11 4.17
N PHE A 36 3.58 -8.53 4.72
CA PHE A 36 3.51 -7.87 6.01
C PHE A 36 3.69 -6.36 5.84
N LEU A 37 2.71 -5.60 6.32
CA LEU A 37 2.80 -4.14 6.38
C LEU A 37 3.43 -3.79 7.72
N LYS A 38 4.67 -3.32 7.70
CA LYS A 38 5.55 -3.27 8.88
C LYS A 38 5.21 -2.17 9.88
N THR A 39 4.44 -1.15 9.48
CA THR A 39 4.12 -0.03 10.35
C THR A 39 2.65 0.35 10.22
N ARG A 40 2.13 0.98 11.26
CA ARG A 40 0.77 1.51 11.22
C ARG A 40 0.62 2.59 10.15
N GLN A 41 1.67 3.38 9.92
CA GLN A 41 1.61 4.42 8.90
C GLN A 41 1.50 3.82 7.51
N LEU A 42 2.21 2.73 7.21
CA LEU A 42 2.07 2.04 5.94
C LEU A 42 0.66 1.46 5.77
N VAL A 43 0.08 0.91 6.83
CA VAL A 43 -1.31 0.44 6.81
C VAL A 43 -2.25 1.58 6.46
N THR A 44 -2.04 2.75 7.07
CA THR A 44 -2.85 3.94 6.80
C THR A 44 -2.73 4.36 5.34
N VAL A 45 -1.52 4.38 4.79
CA VAL A 45 -1.29 4.71 3.38
C VAL A 45 -2.07 3.75 2.47
N VAL A 46 -1.92 2.45 2.69
CA VAL A 46 -2.60 1.44 1.85
C VAL A 46 -4.12 1.61 1.93
N ARG A 47 -4.64 1.86 3.13
CA ARG A 47 -6.08 2.06 3.31
C ARG A 47 -6.58 3.31 2.58
N LEU A 48 -5.78 4.38 2.59
CA LEU A 48 -6.15 5.65 1.97
C LEU A 48 -6.01 5.66 0.45
N LEU A 49 -5.30 4.68 -0.14
CA LEU A 49 -5.14 4.62 -1.60
C LEU A 49 -6.48 4.66 -2.33
N ALA A 50 -7.48 3.96 -1.81
CA ALA A 50 -8.80 3.88 -2.46
C ALA A 50 -9.56 5.22 -2.45
N SER A 51 -9.21 6.11 -1.52
CA SER A 51 -9.90 7.39 -1.32
C SER A 51 -9.22 8.57 -2.01
N HIS A 52 -8.09 8.34 -2.68
CA HIS A 52 -7.30 9.40 -3.31
C HIS A 52 -7.03 9.09 -4.77
N ASP A 53 -6.87 10.14 -5.57
CA ASP A 53 -6.66 10.00 -7.01
C ASP A 53 -5.21 9.64 -7.37
N SER A 54 -4.32 9.63 -6.37
CA SER A 54 -2.92 9.28 -6.59
C SER A 54 -2.30 8.69 -5.32
N ALA A 55 -1.24 7.92 -5.50
CA ALA A 55 -0.47 7.41 -4.37
C ALA A 55 0.15 8.57 -3.58
N ALA A 56 0.58 9.62 -4.25
CA ALA A 56 1.10 10.83 -3.58
C ALA A 56 0.05 11.45 -2.67
N GLY A 57 -1.20 11.52 -3.13
CA GLY A 57 -2.29 12.03 -2.30
C GLY A 57 -2.50 11.20 -1.04
N ALA A 58 -2.41 9.88 -1.16
CA ALA A 58 -2.52 8.99 0.00
C ALA A 58 -1.36 9.18 0.98
N LEU A 59 -0.13 9.33 0.48
CA LEU A 59 1.04 9.59 1.33
C LEU A 59 0.88 10.91 2.09
N ASP A 60 0.44 11.95 1.41
CA ASP A 60 0.22 13.25 2.02
C ASP A 60 -0.87 13.18 3.09
N ALA A 61 -1.99 12.55 2.77
CA ALA A 61 -3.10 12.40 3.72
C ALA A 61 -2.72 11.56 4.94
N ALA A 62 -1.82 10.60 4.78
CA ALA A 62 -1.34 9.78 5.88
C ALA A 62 -0.29 10.50 6.74
N GLY A 63 0.12 11.71 6.34
CA GLY A 63 1.11 12.48 7.10
C GLY A 63 2.54 12.01 6.90
N VAL A 64 2.85 11.34 5.79
CA VAL A 64 4.22 10.89 5.51
C VAL A 64 5.06 12.08 5.07
N PRO A 65 6.17 12.40 5.78
CA PRO A 65 7.06 13.48 5.36
C PRO A 65 7.63 13.21 3.97
N ALA A 66 7.77 14.28 3.18
CA ALA A 66 8.25 14.17 1.80
C ALA A 66 9.59 13.44 1.69
N GLY A 67 10.49 13.63 2.66
CA GLY A 67 11.78 12.95 2.69
C GLY A 67 11.70 11.43 2.82
N GLN A 68 10.57 10.91 3.27
CA GLN A 68 10.34 9.46 3.41
C GLN A 68 9.56 8.85 2.24
N TRP A 69 9.07 9.67 1.32
CA TRP A 69 8.29 9.19 0.18
C TRP A 69 9.01 8.13 -0.66
N PRO A 70 10.32 8.27 -0.97
CA PRO A 70 11.02 7.22 -1.72
C PRO A 70 10.97 5.85 -1.05
N ARG A 71 11.08 5.81 0.28
CA ARG A 71 10.97 4.57 1.05
C ARG A 71 9.57 3.97 0.92
N TYR A 72 8.54 4.79 1.02
CA TYR A 72 7.15 4.33 0.89
C TYR A 72 6.84 3.92 -0.54
N ALA A 73 7.38 4.65 -1.53
CA ALA A 73 7.21 4.26 -2.93
C ALA A 73 7.80 2.88 -3.19
N ALA A 74 8.97 2.57 -2.62
CA ALA A 74 9.57 1.24 -2.73
C ALA A 74 8.71 0.16 -2.07
N ALA A 75 8.15 0.46 -0.89
CA ALA A 75 7.25 -0.47 -0.21
C ALA A 75 5.99 -0.73 -1.02
N LEU A 76 5.39 0.32 -1.59
CA LEU A 76 4.20 0.19 -2.43
C LEU A 76 4.51 -0.58 -3.72
N ALA A 77 5.69 -0.37 -4.30
CA ALA A 77 6.12 -1.13 -5.48
C ALA A 77 6.20 -2.63 -5.18
N ALA A 78 6.75 -3.00 -4.02
CA ALA A 78 6.80 -4.39 -3.60
C ALA A 78 5.39 -4.98 -3.41
N LEU A 79 4.46 -4.19 -2.87
CA LEU A 79 3.07 -4.62 -2.72
C LEU A 79 2.39 -4.79 -4.07
N ALA A 80 2.70 -3.93 -5.04
CA ALA A 80 2.18 -4.06 -6.40
C ALA A 80 2.72 -5.32 -7.09
N ASP A 81 4.00 -5.63 -6.89
CA ASP A 81 4.60 -6.85 -7.42
C ASP A 81 3.97 -8.11 -6.84
N SER A 82 3.54 -8.06 -5.59
CA SER A 82 2.85 -9.17 -4.92
C SER A 82 1.34 -9.15 -5.19
N GLU A 83 0.88 -8.23 -6.02
CA GLU A 83 -0.54 -8.07 -6.38
C GLU A 83 -1.44 -7.72 -5.19
N VAL A 84 -0.86 -7.18 -4.13
CA VAL A 84 -1.62 -6.70 -2.97
C VAL A 84 -2.37 -5.42 -3.31
N ILE A 85 -1.74 -4.55 -4.12
CA ILE A 85 -2.39 -3.34 -4.64
C ILE A 85 -2.34 -3.34 -6.16
N ASP A 86 -3.35 -2.73 -6.75
CA ASP A 86 -3.49 -2.62 -8.20
C ASP A 86 -3.70 -1.16 -8.58
N ALA A 87 -3.30 -0.81 -9.81
CA ALA A 87 -3.66 0.47 -10.40
C ALA A 87 -5.17 0.50 -10.68
N ARG A 88 -5.76 1.64 -10.39
CA ARG A 88 -7.18 1.88 -10.72
C ARG A 88 -7.34 2.43 -12.12
#